data_4ccefbea2bba792426da4296fab02d6e
#
_entry.id   4ccefbea2bba792426da4296fab02d6e
#
_cell.length_a   1.000
_cell.length_b   1.000
_cell.length_c   1.000
_cell.angle_alpha   90.00
_cell.angle_beta   90.00
_cell.angle_gamma   90.00
#
_symmetry.space_group_name_H-M   'P 1'
#
loop_
_entity.id
_entity.type
_entity.pdbx_description
1 polymer ?
#
loop_
_entity_poly.entity_id
_entity_poly.type
_entity_poly.pdbx_seq_one_letter_code
_entity_poly.pdbx_strand_id
1 'polypeptide(L)'
;MMGMQDDVVRAAEEKFSELIRSEFERIERMKEDSEVKDFSKLDHIVVGILPGDGIGPIIMKQALRVVHELLEKEIASGKVEIREIPGMTIERRAATLESLPEDVFEACKKCDVLVKGPFVTPRAGDGYPNLVSANSLLRRGLQLFAAVRPVKIPEKGIDWTFFRENIEGEYIWGNKGIQVNEDLAVDFKVQTKQGSRRIGRAAFEFARKNGKKNVTIVTKANIVKLADGNFIKEIREVGREYPEIEIQERLVDAMAAKMLDPEFNAGIEVVVLPNLYGDIVTDVAAEHQGGLGTACSSNIGNQYALFEAIHGTAPYLMSHNRGDYADPCSLIRAMGEMMAHIGFGDRKKLLSDALDICTVTERRLVVTTQREGASAAAFTDYLIDTIRRLES
;
A
#
# COMPACT_ATOMS: atom_id res chain seq x y z
N MET A 1 -32.05 9.56 -35.12
CA MET A 1 -30.93 8.67 -34.76
C MET A 1 -29.56 9.36 -34.93
N MET A 2 -29.21 9.95 -36.08
CA MET A 2 -27.90 10.60 -36.27
C MET A 2 -27.65 11.76 -35.28
N GLY A 3 -28.58 12.70 -35.11
CA GLY A 3 -28.38 13.84 -34.16
C GLY A 3 -28.22 13.42 -32.70
N MET A 4 -28.90 12.37 -32.25
CA MET A 4 -28.77 11.84 -30.88
C MET A 4 -27.42 11.15 -30.65
N GLN A 5 -26.83 10.52 -31.67
CA GLN A 5 -25.48 9.97 -31.60
C GLN A 5 -24.42 11.07 -31.55
N ASP A 6 -24.61 12.15 -32.33
CA ASP A 6 -23.69 13.30 -32.32
C ASP A 6 -23.68 14.02 -30.96
N ASP A 7 -24.82 14.15 -30.29
CA ASP A 7 -24.92 14.77 -28.96
C ASP A 7 -24.21 13.92 -27.89
N VAL A 8 -24.35 12.59 -27.95
CA VAL A 8 -23.69 11.67 -27.04
C VAL A 8 -22.17 11.69 -27.24
N VAL A 9 -21.69 11.72 -28.47
CA VAL A 9 -20.26 11.82 -28.80
C VAL A 9 -19.69 13.14 -28.26
N ARG A 10 -20.38 14.29 -28.48
CA ARG A 10 -19.96 15.60 -28.00
C ARG A 10 -19.85 15.63 -26.47
N ALA A 11 -20.83 15.07 -25.75
CA ALA A 11 -20.77 14.98 -24.29
C ALA A 11 -19.57 14.15 -23.80
N ALA A 12 -19.24 13.05 -24.49
CA ALA A 12 -18.06 12.25 -24.20
C ALA A 12 -16.74 13.00 -24.45
N GLU A 13 -16.66 13.76 -25.55
CA GLU A 13 -15.52 14.61 -25.89
C GLU A 13 -15.29 15.71 -24.84
N GLU A 14 -16.36 16.40 -24.41
CA GLU A 14 -16.31 17.41 -23.37
C GLU A 14 -15.77 16.82 -22.05
N LYS A 15 -16.32 15.68 -21.64
CA LYS A 15 -15.86 14.97 -20.45
C LYS A 15 -14.39 14.55 -20.54
N PHE A 16 -13.97 14.00 -21.66
CA PHE A 16 -12.58 13.64 -21.89
C PHE A 16 -11.64 14.87 -21.83
N SER A 17 -12.06 15.99 -22.43
CA SER A 17 -11.30 17.24 -22.39
C SER A 17 -11.12 17.77 -20.96
N GLU A 18 -12.15 17.69 -20.11
CA GLU A 18 -12.05 18.05 -18.68
C GLU A 18 -11.03 17.16 -17.95
N LEU A 19 -11.07 15.84 -18.19
CA LEU A 19 -10.13 14.90 -17.57
C LEU A 19 -8.70 15.19 -17.97
N ILE A 20 -8.43 15.47 -19.24
CA ILE A 20 -7.09 15.83 -19.72
C ILE A 20 -6.59 17.14 -19.09
N ARG A 21 -7.44 18.15 -18.96
CA ARG A 21 -7.07 19.42 -18.30
C ARG A 21 -6.69 19.20 -16.84
N SER A 22 -7.47 18.38 -16.12
CA SER A 22 -7.18 18.05 -14.73
C SER A 22 -5.83 17.31 -14.57
N GLU A 23 -5.42 16.52 -15.57
CA GLU A 23 -4.12 15.85 -15.57
C GLU A 23 -2.96 16.83 -15.80
N PHE A 24 -3.11 17.81 -16.66
CA PHE A 24 -2.09 18.86 -16.81
C PHE A 24 -1.87 19.63 -15.51
N GLU A 25 -2.94 20.00 -14.80
CA GLU A 25 -2.84 20.65 -13.50
C GLU A 25 -2.16 19.76 -12.46
N ARG A 26 -2.46 18.44 -12.47
CA ARG A 26 -1.80 17.47 -11.59
C ARG A 26 -0.30 17.35 -11.90
N ILE A 27 0.08 17.29 -13.17
CA ILE A 27 1.48 17.22 -13.60
C ILE A 27 2.26 18.45 -13.13
N GLU A 28 1.67 19.65 -13.21
CA GLU A 28 2.34 20.86 -12.71
C GLU A 28 2.56 20.79 -11.19
N ARG A 29 1.54 20.38 -10.40
CA ARG A 29 1.71 20.19 -8.95
C ARG A 29 2.79 19.15 -8.60
N MET A 30 2.92 18.08 -9.39
CA MET A 30 3.97 17.07 -9.17
C MET A 30 5.39 17.60 -9.32
N LYS A 31 5.60 18.70 -10.07
CA LYS A 31 6.93 19.31 -10.21
C LYS A 31 7.37 20.06 -8.94
N GLU A 32 6.42 20.50 -8.14
CA GLU A 32 6.66 21.21 -6.89
C GLU A 32 7.00 20.27 -5.73
N ASP A 33 6.57 19.00 -5.78
CA ASP A 33 6.79 17.97 -4.75
C ASP A 33 8.08 17.19 -5.01
N SER A 34 9.23 17.84 -4.86
CA SER A 34 10.54 17.25 -5.18
C SER A 34 11.41 16.90 -3.96
N GLU A 35 11.15 17.49 -2.80
CA GLU A 35 11.96 17.32 -1.60
C GLU A 35 11.50 16.09 -0.80
N VAL A 36 12.46 15.21 -0.45
CA VAL A 36 12.19 14.00 0.36
C VAL A 36 12.46 14.30 1.83
N LYS A 37 11.48 14.00 2.68
CA LYS A 37 11.57 14.21 4.12
C LYS A 37 12.61 13.28 4.75
N ASP A 38 13.54 13.87 5.48
CA ASP A 38 14.60 13.15 6.21
C ASP A 38 14.25 13.06 7.70
N PHE A 39 13.72 11.89 8.09
CA PHE A 39 13.30 11.65 9.47
C PHE A 39 14.45 11.66 10.48
N SER A 40 15.70 11.46 10.03
CA SER A 40 16.87 11.51 10.92
C SER A 40 17.14 12.91 11.49
N LYS A 41 16.60 13.94 10.82
CA LYS A 41 16.73 15.35 11.23
C LYS A 41 15.59 15.86 12.11
N LEU A 42 14.57 15.02 12.36
CA LEU A 42 13.43 15.41 13.17
C LEU A 42 13.68 15.12 14.65
N ASP A 43 13.47 16.11 15.50
CA ASP A 43 13.51 15.96 16.97
C ASP A 43 12.22 15.36 17.52
N HIS A 44 11.11 15.53 16.80
CA HIS A 44 9.78 15.05 17.14
C HIS A 44 9.10 14.47 15.90
N ILE A 45 8.54 13.27 16.02
CA ILE A 45 7.87 12.55 14.95
C ILE A 45 6.44 12.23 15.37
N VAL A 46 5.46 12.66 14.60
CA VAL A 46 4.05 12.38 14.85
C VAL A 46 3.57 11.24 14.00
N VAL A 47 3.14 10.15 14.62
CA VAL A 47 2.54 8.97 14.00
C VAL A 47 1.03 9.06 14.14
N GLY A 48 0.33 9.35 13.05
CA GLY A 48 -1.14 9.41 13.00
C GLY A 48 -1.75 8.02 12.85
N ILE A 49 -2.73 7.69 13.69
CA ILE A 49 -3.39 6.39 13.71
C ILE A 49 -4.84 6.53 13.24
N LEU A 50 -5.20 5.79 12.21
CA LEU A 50 -6.54 5.66 11.66
C LEU A 50 -7.04 4.23 11.90
N PRO A 51 -7.84 3.95 12.94
CA PRO A 51 -8.21 2.57 13.31
C PRO A 51 -8.92 1.79 12.19
N GLY A 52 -9.73 2.47 11.37
CA GLY A 52 -10.44 1.86 10.25
C GLY A 52 -11.78 1.24 10.65
N ASP A 53 -12.28 0.36 9.78
CA ASP A 53 -13.58 -0.29 9.88
C ASP A 53 -13.44 -1.80 10.21
N GLY A 54 -14.53 -2.43 10.65
CA GLY A 54 -14.60 -3.86 10.88
C GLY A 54 -13.60 -4.36 11.93
N ILE A 55 -12.68 -5.26 11.53
CA ILE A 55 -11.63 -5.75 12.44
C ILE A 55 -10.54 -4.71 12.71
N GLY A 56 -10.53 -3.59 11.97
CA GLY A 56 -9.50 -2.55 12.04
C GLY A 56 -9.18 -2.08 13.47
N PRO A 57 -10.16 -1.61 14.28
CA PRO A 57 -9.90 -1.17 15.65
C PRO A 57 -9.34 -2.28 16.55
N ILE A 58 -9.75 -3.54 16.32
CA ILE A 58 -9.31 -4.69 17.11
C ILE A 58 -7.83 -4.98 16.87
N ILE A 59 -7.43 -5.11 15.61
CA ILE A 59 -6.04 -5.39 15.25
C ILE A 59 -5.13 -4.17 15.51
N MET A 60 -5.65 -2.94 15.35
CA MET A 60 -4.90 -1.71 15.65
C MET A 60 -4.54 -1.63 17.13
N LYS A 61 -5.48 -1.96 18.02
CA LYS A 61 -5.21 -2.03 19.47
C LYS A 61 -4.04 -2.96 19.78
N GLN A 62 -3.95 -4.11 19.11
CA GLN A 62 -2.88 -5.06 19.32
C GLN A 62 -1.54 -4.56 18.74
N ALA A 63 -1.56 -4.00 17.54
CA ALA A 63 -0.37 -3.43 16.91
C ALA A 63 0.21 -2.26 17.72
N LEU A 64 -0.64 -1.40 18.28
CA LEU A 64 -0.21 -0.31 19.16
C LEU A 64 0.44 -0.81 20.46
N ARG A 65 -0.01 -1.91 21.04
CA ARG A 65 0.65 -2.53 22.21
C ARG A 65 2.09 -2.92 21.90
N VAL A 66 2.34 -3.49 20.70
CA VAL A 66 3.68 -3.86 20.25
C VAL A 66 4.55 -2.62 20.01
N VAL A 67 3.98 -1.57 19.41
CA VAL A 67 4.73 -0.30 19.22
C VAL A 67 5.09 0.35 20.54
N HIS A 68 4.17 0.38 21.51
CA HIS A 68 4.44 0.92 22.84
C HIS A 68 5.55 0.13 23.57
N GLU A 69 5.62 -1.18 23.39
CA GLU A 69 6.72 -1.99 23.93
C GLU A 69 8.07 -1.62 23.28
N LEU A 70 8.11 -1.58 21.95
CA LEU A 70 9.34 -1.36 21.18
C LEU A 70 9.85 0.07 21.20
N LEU A 71 8.97 1.07 21.34
CA LEU A 71 9.30 2.49 21.34
C LEU A 71 8.99 3.18 22.69
N GLU A 72 8.96 2.43 23.78
CA GLU A 72 8.63 2.97 25.12
C GLU A 72 9.46 4.22 25.46
N LYS A 73 10.78 4.17 25.25
CA LYS A 73 11.71 5.26 25.57
C LYS A 73 11.47 6.48 24.67
N GLU A 74 11.27 6.26 23.40
CA GLU A 74 11.05 7.30 22.39
C GLU A 74 9.70 8.00 22.58
N ILE A 75 8.67 7.25 22.98
CA ILE A 75 7.37 7.81 23.34
C ILE A 75 7.45 8.57 24.67
N ALA A 76 8.08 8.00 25.69
CA ALA A 76 8.23 8.66 27.00
C ALA A 76 9.06 9.94 26.93
N SER A 77 10.06 10.01 26.05
CA SER A 77 10.88 11.22 25.82
C SER A 77 10.20 12.27 24.95
N GLY A 78 9.05 11.94 24.32
CA GLY A 78 8.37 12.82 23.37
C GLY A 78 9.02 12.87 21.98
N LYS A 79 10.00 12.01 21.68
CA LYS A 79 10.57 11.90 20.34
C LYS A 79 9.57 11.32 19.34
N VAL A 80 8.72 10.39 19.78
CA VAL A 80 7.62 9.81 18.99
C VAL A 80 6.30 10.08 19.69
N GLU A 81 5.39 10.73 19.00
CA GLU A 81 4.00 10.93 19.44
C GLU A 81 3.07 10.00 18.65
N ILE A 82 2.27 9.21 19.36
CA ILE A 82 1.19 8.42 18.77
C ILE A 82 -0.10 9.22 18.88
N ARG A 83 -0.67 9.61 17.73
CA ARG A 83 -1.87 10.45 17.66
C ARG A 83 -3.02 9.73 16.97
N GLU A 84 -4.08 9.43 17.69
CA GLU A 84 -5.29 8.88 17.06
C GLU A 84 -6.04 9.96 16.28
N ILE A 85 -6.46 9.61 15.07
CA ILE A 85 -7.26 10.46 14.17
C ILE A 85 -8.64 9.79 14.03
N PRO A 86 -9.66 10.26 14.77
CA PRO A 86 -11.01 9.71 14.70
C PRO A 86 -11.74 10.16 13.43
N GLY A 87 -12.84 9.49 13.11
CA GLY A 87 -13.80 9.98 12.11
C GLY A 87 -13.72 9.34 10.72
N MET A 88 -12.92 8.26 10.56
CA MET A 88 -12.86 7.50 9.30
C MET A 88 -13.77 6.27 9.27
N THR A 89 -14.74 6.15 10.17
CA THR A 89 -15.68 5.02 10.13
C THR A 89 -16.65 5.13 8.97
N ILE A 90 -17.08 3.99 8.42
CA ILE A 90 -18.02 3.95 7.30
C ILE A 90 -19.37 4.63 7.67
N GLU A 91 -19.81 4.53 8.91
CA GLU A 91 -21.06 5.15 9.39
C GLU A 91 -21.00 6.68 9.27
N ARG A 92 -19.88 7.30 9.72
CA ARG A 92 -19.71 8.75 9.57
C ARG A 92 -19.63 9.15 8.10
N ARG A 93 -18.80 8.47 7.33
CA ARG A 93 -18.60 8.78 5.91
C ARG A 93 -19.89 8.64 5.10
N ALA A 94 -20.72 7.65 5.43
CA ALA A 94 -22.04 7.46 4.82
C ALA A 94 -23.03 8.55 5.23
N ALA A 95 -23.03 8.96 6.50
CA ALA A 95 -23.91 10.00 7.01
C ALA A 95 -23.60 11.39 6.44
N THR A 96 -22.32 11.71 6.24
CA THR A 96 -21.87 13.00 5.66
C THR A 96 -21.75 12.99 4.13
N LEU A 97 -21.88 11.81 3.49
CA LEU A 97 -21.62 11.60 2.06
C LEU A 97 -20.19 11.98 1.64
N GLU A 98 -19.26 11.94 2.59
CA GLU A 98 -17.86 12.27 2.37
C GLU A 98 -17.00 11.00 2.43
N SER A 99 -16.34 10.65 1.34
CA SER A 99 -15.43 9.49 1.32
C SER A 99 -14.19 9.70 2.21
N LEU A 100 -13.71 10.94 2.30
CA LEU A 100 -12.62 11.40 3.15
C LEU A 100 -13.02 12.75 3.73
N PRO A 101 -13.52 12.82 4.99
CA PRO A 101 -13.89 14.07 5.62
C PRO A 101 -12.70 15.06 5.69
N GLU A 102 -12.95 16.33 5.41
CA GLU A 102 -11.90 17.35 5.33
C GLU A 102 -11.13 17.52 6.65
N ASP A 103 -11.83 17.51 7.79
CA ASP A 103 -11.21 17.60 9.12
C ASP A 103 -10.25 16.43 9.39
N VAL A 104 -10.59 15.22 8.93
CA VAL A 104 -9.72 14.04 9.04
C VAL A 104 -8.51 14.17 8.12
N PHE A 105 -8.71 14.63 6.90
CA PHE A 105 -7.61 14.83 5.96
C PHE A 105 -6.62 15.89 6.46
N GLU A 106 -7.13 17.02 6.99
CA GLU A 106 -6.29 18.04 7.61
C GLU A 106 -5.55 17.54 8.88
N ALA A 107 -6.16 16.63 9.66
CA ALA A 107 -5.48 15.97 10.76
C ALA A 107 -4.37 15.04 10.28
N CYS A 108 -4.59 14.30 9.18
CA CYS A 108 -3.55 13.46 8.55
C CYS A 108 -2.34 14.29 8.09
N LYS A 109 -2.57 15.46 7.49
CA LYS A 109 -1.48 16.35 7.02
C LYS A 109 -0.62 16.92 8.16
N LYS A 110 -1.11 16.91 9.40
CA LYS A 110 -0.36 17.33 10.60
C LYS A 110 0.48 16.21 11.22
N CYS A 111 0.48 15.03 10.62
CA CYS A 111 1.31 13.90 11.03
C CYS A 111 2.46 13.70 10.04
N ASP A 112 3.55 13.13 10.53
CA ASP A 112 4.73 12.82 9.71
C ASP A 112 4.53 11.52 8.94
N VAL A 113 4.00 10.52 9.62
CA VAL A 113 3.62 9.22 9.06
C VAL A 113 2.24 8.81 9.56
N LEU A 114 1.60 7.94 8.81
CA LEU A 114 0.27 7.42 9.14
C LEU A 114 0.30 5.89 9.22
N VAL A 115 -0.47 5.33 10.14
CA VAL A 115 -0.80 3.91 10.14
C VAL A 115 -2.30 3.76 10.15
N LYS A 116 -2.83 2.93 9.26
CA LYS A 116 -4.27 2.74 9.17
C LYS A 116 -4.69 1.28 9.17
N GLY A 117 -5.83 1.02 9.78
CA GLY A 117 -6.61 -0.20 9.58
C GLY A 117 -7.37 -0.18 8.23
N PRO A 118 -8.04 -1.27 7.89
CA PRO A 118 -8.80 -1.37 6.65
C PRO A 118 -10.01 -0.44 6.62
N PHE A 119 -10.34 0.13 5.45
CA PHE A 119 -11.54 0.93 5.23
C PHE A 119 -12.54 0.21 4.34
N VAL A 120 -13.82 0.30 4.66
CA VAL A 120 -14.90 -0.13 3.78
C VAL A 120 -14.96 0.80 2.56
N THR A 121 -14.97 0.23 1.36
CA THR A 121 -15.38 0.94 0.14
C THR A 121 -16.72 0.35 -0.29
N PRO A 122 -17.82 1.11 -0.19
CA PRO A 122 -19.15 0.61 -0.51
C PRO A 122 -19.28 0.17 -1.97
N ARG A 123 -20.08 -0.87 -2.18
CA ARG A 123 -20.49 -1.34 -3.51
C ARG A 123 -21.99 -1.14 -3.67
N ALA A 124 -22.47 -1.19 -4.90
CA ALA A 124 -23.90 -1.18 -5.16
C ALA A 124 -24.57 -2.34 -4.42
N GLY A 125 -25.58 -2.05 -3.60
CA GLY A 125 -26.32 -3.04 -2.80
C GLY A 125 -25.83 -3.26 -1.36
N ASP A 126 -24.72 -2.65 -0.93
CA ASP A 126 -24.19 -2.81 0.45
C ASP A 126 -24.99 -2.03 1.51
N GLY A 127 -26.06 -1.31 1.12
CA GLY A 127 -26.84 -0.48 2.04
C GLY A 127 -26.20 0.86 2.41
N TYR A 128 -25.04 1.16 1.89
CA TYR A 128 -24.35 2.45 2.00
C TYR A 128 -24.44 3.24 0.68
N PRO A 129 -24.32 4.59 0.74
CA PRO A 129 -24.16 5.40 -0.48
C PRO A 129 -22.90 4.99 -1.25
N ASN A 130 -22.93 5.15 -2.57
CA ASN A 130 -21.80 4.86 -3.44
C ASN A 130 -20.68 5.91 -3.24
N LEU A 131 -19.78 5.63 -2.30
CA LEU A 131 -18.64 6.49 -1.97
C LEU A 131 -17.40 6.09 -2.76
N VAL A 132 -16.62 7.07 -3.17
CA VAL A 132 -15.28 6.84 -3.75
C VAL A 132 -14.36 6.19 -2.70
N SER A 133 -13.39 5.41 -3.14
CA SER A 133 -12.41 4.79 -2.24
C SER A 133 -11.65 5.85 -1.42
N ALA A 134 -11.80 5.80 -0.10
CA ALA A 134 -11.05 6.64 0.83
C ALA A 134 -9.53 6.40 0.74
N ASN A 135 -9.12 5.15 0.45
CA ASN A 135 -7.72 4.80 0.21
C ASN A 135 -7.16 5.58 -0.98
N SER A 136 -7.90 5.61 -2.11
CA SER A 136 -7.46 6.34 -3.30
C SER A 136 -7.38 7.85 -3.05
N LEU A 137 -8.30 8.41 -2.26
CA LEU A 137 -8.28 9.83 -1.91
C LEU A 137 -7.08 10.18 -1.03
N LEU A 138 -6.78 9.37 0.00
CA LEU A 138 -5.59 9.56 0.85
C LEU A 138 -4.31 9.45 0.04
N ARG A 139 -4.15 8.41 -0.79
CA ARG A 139 -2.96 8.21 -1.62
C ARG A 139 -2.72 9.39 -2.57
N ARG A 140 -3.77 9.88 -3.23
CA ARG A 140 -3.67 11.04 -4.12
C ARG A 140 -3.43 12.34 -3.36
N GLY A 141 -4.17 12.56 -2.28
CA GLY A 141 -4.08 13.80 -1.50
C GLY A 141 -2.72 13.97 -0.82
N LEU A 142 -2.12 12.90 -0.33
CA LEU A 142 -0.80 12.89 0.30
C LEU A 142 0.34 12.52 -0.66
N GLN A 143 0.07 12.40 -1.97
CA GLN A 143 1.06 12.03 -3.00
C GLN A 143 1.84 10.74 -2.69
N LEU A 144 1.16 9.71 -2.16
CA LEU A 144 1.75 8.41 -1.82
C LEU A 144 1.90 7.55 -3.08
N PHE A 145 2.89 7.84 -3.91
CA PHE A 145 3.02 7.30 -5.26
C PHE A 145 3.56 5.87 -5.33
N ALA A 146 4.24 5.39 -4.29
CA ALA A 146 4.84 4.05 -4.26
C ALA A 146 4.18 3.17 -3.20
N ALA A 147 3.49 2.10 -3.60
CA ALA A 147 3.16 1.01 -2.68
C ALA A 147 4.31 0.01 -2.67
N VAL A 148 5.03 -0.05 -1.55
CA VAL A 148 6.18 -0.92 -1.35
C VAL A 148 5.73 -2.15 -0.57
N ARG A 149 5.91 -3.32 -1.16
CA ARG A 149 5.47 -4.60 -0.59
C ARG A 149 6.60 -5.62 -0.63
N PRO A 150 7.25 -5.95 0.50
CA PRO A 150 8.23 -7.02 0.57
C PRO A 150 7.54 -8.40 0.53
N VAL A 151 8.15 -9.35 -0.18
CA VAL A 151 7.71 -10.75 -0.25
C VAL A 151 8.92 -11.65 -0.04
N LYS A 152 8.84 -12.55 0.95
CA LYS A 152 9.89 -13.51 1.27
C LYS A 152 9.35 -14.92 1.31
N ILE A 153 9.96 -15.80 0.50
CA ILE A 153 9.67 -17.24 0.48
C ILE A 153 11.02 -17.97 0.54
N PRO A 154 11.60 -18.13 1.74
CA PRO A 154 12.98 -18.61 1.90
C PRO A 154 13.24 -19.98 1.28
N GLU A 155 12.28 -20.92 1.38
CA GLU A 155 12.36 -22.27 0.81
C GLU A 155 12.41 -22.28 -0.73
N LYS A 156 12.07 -21.16 -1.37
CA LYS A 156 12.17 -20.96 -2.82
C LYS A 156 13.26 -19.96 -3.22
N GLY A 157 14.04 -19.48 -2.25
CA GLY A 157 15.09 -18.48 -2.49
C GLY A 157 14.54 -17.11 -2.91
N ILE A 158 13.28 -16.81 -2.61
CA ILE A 158 12.61 -15.55 -2.99
C ILE A 158 12.77 -14.53 -1.85
N ASP A 159 13.32 -13.35 -2.19
CA ASP A 159 13.40 -12.16 -1.36
C ASP A 159 13.20 -10.94 -2.27
N TRP A 160 11.94 -10.65 -2.62
CA TRP A 160 11.54 -9.59 -3.52
C TRP A 160 11.00 -8.38 -2.78
N THR A 161 11.14 -7.21 -3.38
CA THR A 161 10.42 -6.01 -2.98
C THR A 161 9.71 -5.41 -4.19
N PHE A 162 8.40 -5.35 -4.11
CA PHE A 162 7.56 -4.77 -5.15
C PHE A 162 7.39 -3.27 -4.94
N PHE A 163 7.55 -2.50 -6.00
CA PHE A 163 7.23 -1.08 -6.12
C PHE A 163 6.07 -0.94 -7.11
N ARG A 164 4.87 -0.88 -6.57
CA ARG A 164 3.65 -0.62 -7.33
C ARG A 164 3.44 0.87 -7.44
N GLU A 165 3.29 1.41 -8.65
CA GLU A 165 2.75 2.75 -8.83
C GLU A 165 1.36 2.80 -8.21
N ASN A 166 1.05 3.84 -7.41
CA ASN A 166 -0.06 3.78 -6.48
C ASN A 166 -1.12 4.90 -6.70
N ILE A 167 -0.89 5.80 -7.66
CA ILE A 167 -1.76 6.93 -7.99
C ILE A 167 -2.27 6.85 -9.42
N GLU A 168 -1.39 6.60 -10.38
CA GLU A 168 -1.66 6.61 -11.82
C GLU A 168 -2.29 5.29 -12.31
N GLY A 169 -2.21 5.04 -13.60
CA GLY A 169 -2.79 3.87 -14.23
C GLY A 169 -4.30 4.00 -14.39
N GLU A 170 -5.00 2.91 -14.21
CA GLU A 170 -6.45 2.80 -14.30
C GLU A 170 -7.18 3.44 -13.09
N TYR A 171 -6.46 3.67 -12.00
CA TYR A 171 -7.01 4.19 -10.74
C TYR A 171 -7.10 5.71 -10.66
N ILE A 172 -6.36 6.46 -11.51
CA ILE A 172 -6.23 7.91 -11.37
C ILE A 172 -7.56 8.64 -11.50
N TRP A 173 -8.37 8.25 -12.46
CA TRP A 173 -9.68 8.83 -12.65
C TRP A 173 -10.79 8.03 -11.94
N GLY A 174 -10.51 6.81 -11.49
CA GLY A 174 -11.39 5.98 -10.68
C GLY A 174 -12.81 5.91 -11.26
N ASN A 175 -13.78 6.51 -10.57
CA ASN A 175 -15.18 6.56 -10.98
C ASN A 175 -15.51 7.64 -12.03
N LYS A 176 -14.51 8.25 -12.68
CA LYS A 176 -14.69 9.30 -13.69
C LYS A 176 -14.63 8.76 -15.12
N GLY A 177 -14.88 7.47 -15.33
CA GLY A 177 -15.13 6.90 -16.65
C GLY A 177 -16.29 7.56 -17.39
N ILE A 178 -16.39 7.34 -18.66
CA ILE A 178 -17.43 7.90 -19.53
C ILE A 178 -18.44 6.81 -19.83
N GLN A 179 -19.66 6.93 -19.30
CA GLN A 179 -20.82 6.16 -19.78
C GLN A 179 -21.33 6.86 -21.01
N VAL A 180 -20.99 6.34 -22.18
CA VAL A 180 -21.37 6.94 -23.48
C VAL A 180 -22.85 6.72 -23.74
N ASN A 181 -23.34 5.49 -23.57
CA ASN A 181 -24.74 5.09 -23.61
C ASN A 181 -24.94 3.77 -22.84
N GLU A 182 -26.09 3.12 -22.96
CA GLU A 182 -26.37 1.85 -22.27
C GLU A 182 -25.43 0.70 -22.69
N ASP A 183 -24.90 0.74 -23.92
CA ASP A 183 -24.08 -0.30 -24.51
C ASP A 183 -22.57 -0.05 -24.37
N LEU A 184 -22.13 1.20 -24.07
CA LEU A 184 -20.73 1.61 -24.15
C LEU A 184 -20.28 2.43 -22.94
N ALA A 185 -19.36 1.86 -22.19
CA ALA A 185 -18.60 2.55 -21.16
C ALA A 185 -17.11 2.57 -21.50
N VAL A 186 -16.42 3.65 -21.13
CA VAL A 186 -14.99 3.83 -21.38
C VAL A 186 -14.29 4.24 -20.08
N ASP A 187 -13.29 3.46 -19.68
CA ASP A 187 -12.33 3.83 -18.64
C ASP A 187 -10.94 4.08 -19.26
N PHE A 188 -10.09 4.76 -18.53
CA PHE A 188 -8.80 5.22 -19.05
C PHE A 188 -7.64 4.73 -18.20
N LYS A 189 -6.53 4.43 -18.87
CA LYS A 189 -5.22 4.23 -18.25
C LYS A 189 -4.35 5.45 -18.50
N VAL A 190 -3.94 6.14 -17.44
CA VAL A 190 -3.08 7.32 -17.50
C VAL A 190 -1.70 6.98 -16.97
N GLN A 191 -0.67 7.30 -17.74
CA GLN A 191 0.72 7.11 -17.33
C GLN A 191 1.52 8.36 -17.72
N THR A 192 2.08 9.05 -16.71
CA THR A 192 2.89 10.25 -16.96
C THR A 192 4.38 9.93 -16.94
N LYS A 193 5.15 10.75 -17.63
CA LYS A 193 6.61 10.71 -17.56
C LYS A 193 7.11 10.86 -16.13
N GLN A 194 6.57 11.83 -15.38
CA GLN A 194 7.03 12.15 -14.04
C GLN A 194 6.64 11.05 -13.04
N GLY A 195 5.40 10.51 -13.13
CA GLY A 195 4.97 9.39 -12.31
C GLY A 195 5.84 8.15 -12.51
N SER A 196 6.13 7.81 -13.78
CA SER A 196 7.01 6.68 -14.12
C SER A 196 8.44 6.88 -13.59
N ARG A 197 8.98 8.11 -13.70
CA ARG A 197 10.33 8.42 -13.20
C ARG A 197 10.42 8.35 -11.68
N ARG A 198 9.42 8.88 -10.95
CA ARG A 198 9.46 8.86 -9.47
C ARG A 198 9.37 7.46 -8.91
N ILE A 199 8.50 6.58 -9.44
CA ILE A 199 8.43 5.19 -8.98
C ILE A 199 9.69 4.40 -9.36
N GLY A 200 10.23 4.62 -10.56
CA GLY A 200 11.49 4.05 -10.99
C GLY A 200 12.65 4.47 -10.07
N ARG A 201 12.79 5.76 -9.77
CA ARG A 201 13.81 6.29 -8.86
C ARG A 201 13.70 5.66 -7.47
N ALA A 202 12.48 5.56 -6.91
CA ALA A 202 12.27 4.91 -5.62
C ALA A 202 12.73 3.45 -5.62
N ALA A 203 12.46 2.70 -6.69
CA ALA A 203 12.89 1.31 -6.84
C ALA A 203 14.43 1.19 -6.93
N PHE A 204 15.10 2.04 -7.74
CA PHE A 204 16.56 2.03 -7.88
C PHE A 204 17.27 2.48 -6.60
N GLU A 205 16.79 3.55 -5.92
CA GLU A 205 17.34 3.99 -4.64
C GLU A 205 17.22 2.89 -3.58
N PHE A 206 16.08 2.21 -3.53
CA PHE A 206 15.90 1.06 -2.64
C PHE A 206 16.90 -0.05 -2.98
N ALA A 207 17.02 -0.40 -4.26
CA ALA A 207 17.95 -1.44 -4.72
C ALA A 207 19.40 -1.10 -4.30
N ARG A 208 19.86 0.12 -4.58
CA ARG A 208 21.19 0.61 -4.21
C ARG A 208 21.43 0.56 -2.70
N LYS A 209 20.48 1.11 -1.90
CA LYS A 209 20.58 1.18 -0.44
C LYS A 209 20.62 -0.22 0.20
N ASN A 210 19.95 -1.21 -0.39
CA ASN A 210 19.86 -2.57 0.14
C ASN A 210 20.80 -3.57 -0.56
N GLY A 211 21.74 -3.10 -1.40
CA GLY A 211 22.70 -3.94 -2.08
C GLY A 211 22.12 -4.89 -3.13
N LYS A 212 20.86 -4.63 -3.56
CA LYS A 212 20.20 -5.40 -4.62
C LYS A 212 20.80 -5.07 -5.98
N LYS A 213 20.86 -6.06 -6.86
CA LYS A 213 21.56 -5.96 -8.15
C LYS A 213 20.64 -5.88 -9.35
N ASN A 214 19.34 -6.08 -9.16
CA ASN A 214 18.37 -6.14 -10.24
C ASN A 214 17.11 -5.32 -9.94
N VAL A 215 16.63 -4.60 -10.96
CA VAL A 215 15.28 -3.99 -11.01
C VAL A 215 14.54 -4.58 -12.22
N THR A 216 13.48 -5.33 -11.97
CA THR A 216 12.63 -5.95 -12.99
C THR A 216 11.39 -5.10 -13.25
N ILE A 217 11.22 -4.60 -14.47
CA ILE A 217 10.04 -3.86 -14.90
C ILE A 217 8.99 -4.85 -15.40
N VAL A 218 7.79 -4.84 -14.81
CA VAL A 218 6.72 -5.76 -15.18
C VAL A 218 5.53 -5.00 -15.74
N THR A 219 5.18 -5.26 -17.01
CA THR A 219 4.12 -4.54 -17.74
C THR A 219 3.39 -5.46 -18.74
N LYS A 220 2.46 -4.88 -19.51
CA LYS A 220 1.84 -5.53 -20.68
C LYS A 220 2.12 -4.73 -21.97
N ALA A 221 3.32 -4.20 -22.12
CA ALA A 221 3.69 -3.27 -23.20
C ALA A 221 3.56 -3.86 -24.61
N ASN A 222 3.51 -5.19 -24.76
CA ASN A 222 3.21 -5.83 -26.05
C ASN A 222 1.77 -5.57 -26.53
N ILE A 223 0.86 -5.23 -25.62
CA ILE A 223 -0.56 -4.91 -25.90
C ILE A 223 -0.83 -3.43 -25.60
N VAL A 224 -0.54 -2.95 -24.39
CA VAL A 224 -0.76 -1.56 -23.96
C VAL A 224 0.47 -0.73 -24.34
N LYS A 225 0.68 -0.59 -25.66
CA LYS A 225 1.96 -0.13 -26.24
C LYS A 225 2.36 1.28 -25.82
N LEU A 226 1.40 2.19 -25.69
CA LEU A 226 1.72 3.60 -25.42
C LEU A 226 1.97 3.84 -23.94
N ALA A 227 1.02 3.54 -23.07
CA ALA A 227 1.11 3.82 -21.64
C ALA A 227 2.22 2.98 -20.97
N ASP A 228 2.20 1.65 -21.17
CA ASP A 228 3.21 0.76 -20.59
C ASP A 228 4.59 0.94 -21.28
N GLY A 229 4.62 1.26 -22.58
CA GLY A 229 5.87 1.59 -23.28
C GLY A 229 6.53 2.86 -22.74
N ASN A 230 5.75 3.89 -22.42
CA ASN A 230 6.25 5.10 -21.76
C ASN A 230 6.75 4.79 -20.33
N PHE A 231 6.05 3.94 -19.59
CA PHE A 231 6.47 3.49 -18.26
C PHE A 231 7.85 2.84 -18.31
N ILE A 232 8.05 1.86 -19.19
CA ILE A 232 9.36 1.20 -19.39
C ILE A 232 10.43 2.22 -19.78
N LYS A 233 10.15 3.05 -20.79
CA LYS A 233 11.09 4.04 -21.32
C LYS A 233 11.60 4.96 -20.21
N GLU A 234 10.70 5.54 -19.42
CA GLU A 234 11.08 6.52 -18.41
C GLU A 234 11.80 5.89 -17.21
N ILE A 235 11.47 4.64 -16.84
CA ILE A 235 12.20 3.90 -15.82
C ILE A 235 13.61 3.55 -16.32
N ARG A 236 13.78 3.13 -17.57
CA ARG A 236 15.09 2.90 -18.17
C ARG A 236 15.95 4.16 -18.22
N GLU A 237 15.35 5.33 -18.50
CA GLU A 237 16.07 6.60 -18.43
C GLU A 237 16.60 6.90 -17.02
N VAL A 238 15.78 6.66 -15.99
CA VAL A 238 16.22 6.77 -14.59
C VAL A 238 17.33 5.75 -14.29
N GLY A 239 17.19 4.53 -14.76
CA GLY A 239 18.16 3.46 -14.53
C GLY A 239 19.58 3.76 -15.05
N ARG A 240 19.73 4.69 -15.99
CA ARG A 240 21.07 5.15 -16.45
C ARG A 240 21.88 5.85 -15.35
N GLU A 241 21.20 6.35 -14.30
CA GLU A 241 21.85 6.95 -13.14
C GLU A 241 22.37 5.88 -12.15
N TYR A 242 22.07 4.59 -12.39
CA TYR A 242 22.40 3.43 -11.54
C TYR A 242 23.06 2.31 -12.36
N PRO A 243 24.24 2.55 -12.94
CA PRO A 243 24.89 1.60 -13.86
C PRO A 243 25.27 0.27 -13.21
N GLU A 244 25.30 0.20 -11.87
CA GLU A 244 25.57 -1.01 -11.08
C GLU A 244 24.36 -1.93 -10.91
N ILE A 245 23.16 -1.49 -11.34
CA ILE A 245 21.91 -2.23 -11.20
C ILE A 245 21.42 -2.68 -12.58
N GLU A 246 21.27 -3.99 -12.75
CA GLU A 246 20.72 -4.58 -13.97
C GLU A 246 19.21 -4.26 -14.11
N ILE A 247 18.77 -3.98 -15.34
CA ILE A 247 17.35 -3.78 -15.66
C ILE A 247 16.85 -4.95 -16.48
N GLN A 248 15.87 -5.66 -15.92
CA GLN A 248 15.14 -6.72 -16.62
C GLN A 248 13.72 -6.28 -16.96
N GLU A 249 13.09 -6.96 -17.91
CA GLU A 249 11.66 -6.80 -18.23
C GLU A 249 10.96 -8.13 -18.23
N ARG A 250 9.71 -8.14 -17.75
CA ARG A 250 8.81 -9.29 -17.79
C ARG A 250 7.42 -8.84 -18.21
N LEU A 251 6.71 -9.69 -18.92
CA LEU A 251 5.28 -9.50 -19.16
C LEU A 251 4.49 -9.92 -17.91
N VAL A 252 3.47 -9.16 -17.56
CA VAL A 252 2.70 -9.34 -16.31
C VAL A 252 2.00 -10.70 -16.24
N ASP A 253 1.49 -11.21 -17.35
CA ASP A 253 0.89 -12.54 -17.45
C ASP A 253 1.93 -13.65 -17.24
N ALA A 254 3.13 -13.52 -17.79
CA ALA A 254 4.22 -14.45 -17.54
C ALA A 254 4.69 -14.38 -16.08
N MET A 255 4.77 -13.17 -15.49
CA MET A 255 5.10 -12.98 -14.07
C MET A 255 4.07 -13.68 -13.17
N ALA A 256 2.79 -13.49 -13.41
CA ALA A 256 1.72 -14.13 -12.64
C ALA A 256 1.73 -15.68 -12.77
N ALA A 257 1.95 -16.18 -13.99
CA ALA A 257 1.92 -17.63 -14.26
C ALA A 257 3.15 -18.37 -13.76
N LYS A 258 4.35 -17.73 -13.77
CA LYS A 258 5.63 -18.38 -13.53
C LYS A 258 6.38 -17.83 -12.31
N MET A 259 5.70 -17.12 -11.46
CA MET A 259 6.26 -16.47 -10.27
C MET A 259 7.10 -17.41 -9.40
N LEU A 260 6.72 -18.69 -9.30
CA LEU A 260 7.43 -19.68 -8.50
C LEU A 260 8.37 -20.58 -9.31
N ASP A 261 8.50 -20.38 -10.61
CA ASP A 261 9.43 -21.09 -11.47
C ASP A 261 10.86 -20.59 -11.21
N PRO A 262 11.80 -21.43 -10.73
CA PRO A 262 13.16 -20.99 -10.39
C PRO A 262 13.94 -20.42 -11.58
N GLU A 263 13.73 -20.92 -12.78
CA GLU A 263 14.40 -20.40 -13.98
C GLU A 263 13.86 -19.03 -14.37
N PHE A 264 12.55 -18.82 -14.23
CA PHE A 264 11.90 -17.57 -14.55
C PHE A 264 12.24 -16.47 -13.54
N ASN A 265 12.31 -16.79 -12.25
CA ASN A 265 12.51 -15.83 -11.18
C ASN A 265 13.99 -15.59 -10.83
N ALA A 266 14.91 -16.29 -11.48
CA ALA A 266 16.34 -16.11 -11.26
C ALA A 266 16.76 -14.64 -11.46
N GLY A 267 17.40 -14.08 -10.44
CA GLY A 267 17.89 -12.70 -10.43
C GLY A 267 16.83 -11.63 -10.20
N ILE A 268 15.55 -11.99 -9.99
CA ILE A 268 14.51 -11.00 -9.59
C ILE A 268 14.73 -10.62 -8.13
N GLU A 269 14.87 -9.32 -7.87
CA GLU A 269 15.06 -8.80 -6.50
C GLU A 269 14.12 -7.62 -6.20
N VAL A 270 14.11 -6.60 -7.06
CA VAL A 270 13.20 -5.45 -6.97
C VAL A 270 12.31 -5.45 -8.19
N VAL A 271 11.00 -5.34 -7.98
CA VAL A 271 10.02 -5.40 -9.07
C VAL A 271 9.24 -4.09 -9.12
N VAL A 272 9.18 -3.45 -10.27
CA VAL A 272 8.43 -2.21 -10.47
C VAL A 272 7.30 -2.41 -11.49
N LEU A 273 6.08 -1.98 -11.13
CA LEU A 273 4.86 -2.23 -11.90
C LEU A 273 3.93 -1.01 -11.94
N PRO A 274 3.17 -0.84 -13.04
CA PRO A 274 1.98 0.00 -13.07
C PRO A 274 0.94 -0.43 -12.02
N ASN A 275 0.02 0.47 -11.69
CA ASN A 275 -0.89 0.36 -10.56
C ASN A 275 -1.71 -0.95 -10.54
N LEU A 276 -2.55 -1.19 -11.53
CA LEU A 276 -3.44 -2.36 -11.55
C LEU A 276 -2.67 -3.68 -11.56
N TYR A 277 -1.60 -3.77 -12.34
CA TYR A 277 -0.78 -4.98 -12.37
C TYR A 277 -0.08 -5.23 -11.03
N GLY A 278 0.41 -4.15 -10.40
CA GLY A 278 1.01 -4.23 -9.08
C GLY A 278 0.02 -4.68 -8.01
N ASP A 279 -1.25 -4.23 -8.09
CA ASP A 279 -2.30 -4.67 -7.16
C ASP A 279 -2.51 -6.18 -7.23
N ILE A 280 -2.71 -6.71 -8.43
CA ILE A 280 -2.99 -8.13 -8.64
C ILE A 280 -1.77 -9.01 -8.33
N VAL A 281 -0.61 -8.67 -8.90
CA VAL A 281 0.60 -9.51 -8.80
C VAL A 281 1.12 -9.59 -7.38
N THR A 282 1.04 -8.50 -6.60
CA THR A 282 1.51 -8.52 -5.21
C THR A 282 0.60 -9.30 -4.28
N ASP A 283 -0.71 -9.36 -4.55
CA ASP A 283 -1.64 -10.20 -3.78
C ASP A 283 -1.41 -11.69 -4.07
N VAL A 284 -1.14 -12.05 -5.34
CA VAL A 284 -0.72 -13.42 -5.69
C VAL A 284 0.59 -13.79 -5.00
N ALA A 285 1.57 -12.88 -4.99
CA ALA A 285 2.84 -13.11 -4.31
C ALA A 285 2.68 -13.27 -2.79
N ALA A 286 1.80 -12.48 -2.16
CA ALA A 286 1.48 -12.59 -0.74
C ALA A 286 0.82 -13.94 -0.40
N GLU A 287 -0.04 -14.47 -1.27
CA GLU A 287 -0.64 -15.79 -1.07
C GLU A 287 0.42 -16.90 -1.09
N HIS A 288 1.39 -16.79 -1.98
CA HIS A 288 2.52 -17.74 -2.01
C HIS A 288 3.47 -17.62 -0.81
N GLN A 289 3.52 -16.47 -0.18
CA GLN A 289 4.28 -16.25 1.07
C GLN A 289 3.60 -16.88 2.31
N GLY A 290 2.33 -17.23 2.21
CA GLY A 290 1.54 -17.79 3.31
C GLY A 290 0.24 -17.04 3.61
N GLY A 291 -0.22 -16.26 2.66
CA GLY A 291 -1.48 -15.51 2.71
C GLY A 291 -1.34 -14.06 3.14
N LEU A 292 -2.45 -13.34 3.04
CA LEU A 292 -2.51 -11.88 3.26
C LEU A 292 -2.10 -11.45 4.68
N GLY A 293 -2.23 -12.33 5.70
CA GLY A 293 -1.77 -12.07 7.08
C GLY A 293 -0.25 -11.94 7.22
N THR A 294 0.53 -12.46 6.25
CA THR A 294 2.00 -12.44 6.28
C THR A 294 2.60 -11.19 5.63
N ALA A 295 1.81 -10.40 4.93
CA ALA A 295 2.26 -9.27 4.15
C ALA A 295 1.68 -7.94 4.68
N CYS A 296 2.38 -6.85 4.39
CA CYS A 296 1.98 -5.49 4.71
C CYS A 296 2.29 -4.56 3.53
N SER A 297 1.76 -3.34 3.55
CA SER A 297 2.01 -2.34 2.52
C SER A 297 2.50 -1.04 3.14
N SER A 298 3.58 -0.50 2.58
CA SER A 298 4.06 0.86 2.85
C SER A 298 3.73 1.73 1.64
N ASN A 299 2.86 2.72 1.83
CA ASN A 299 2.54 3.68 0.78
C ASN A 299 3.40 4.94 0.98
N ILE A 300 4.35 5.17 0.09
CA ILE A 300 5.41 6.16 0.27
C ILE A 300 5.24 7.31 -0.71
N GLY A 301 5.32 8.53 -0.20
CA GLY A 301 5.48 9.77 -0.92
C GLY A 301 6.76 10.48 -0.51
N ASN A 302 7.00 11.70 -1.04
CA ASN A 302 8.18 12.47 -0.67
C ASN A 302 8.05 13.08 0.75
N GLN A 303 6.87 13.52 1.14
CA GLN A 303 6.61 14.20 2.41
C GLN A 303 5.88 13.34 3.44
N TYR A 304 5.11 12.36 2.97
CA TYR A 304 4.24 11.52 3.79
C TYR A 304 4.47 10.05 3.51
N ALA A 305 4.21 9.22 4.52
CA ALA A 305 4.13 7.77 4.36
C ALA A 305 2.93 7.22 5.11
N LEU A 306 2.31 6.16 4.59
CA LEU A 306 1.18 5.48 5.19
C LEU A 306 1.40 3.98 5.17
N PHE A 307 1.27 3.36 6.33
CA PHE A 307 1.50 1.93 6.54
C PHE A 307 0.18 1.23 6.84
N GLU A 308 -0.04 0.07 6.23
CA GLU A 308 -1.32 -0.62 6.33
C GLU A 308 -1.19 -2.13 6.19
N ALA A 309 -2.14 -2.86 6.78
CA ALA A 309 -2.38 -4.25 6.41
C ALA A 309 -2.92 -4.33 4.98
N ILE A 310 -2.59 -5.40 4.24
CA ILE A 310 -3.08 -5.58 2.87
C ILE A 310 -4.47 -6.22 2.81
N HIS A 311 -4.96 -6.82 3.90
CA HIS A 311 -6.31 -7.40 3.97
C HIS A 311 -7.40 -6.35 4.20
N GLY A 312 -8.66 -6.70 3.91
CA GLY A 312 -9.82 -5.85 4.11
C GLY A 312 -10.40 -5.90 5.53
N THR A 313 -11.63 -5.39 5.67
CA THR A 313 -12.35 -5.21 6.95
C THR A 313 -12.90 -6.50 7.56
N ALA A 314 -12.81 -7.63 6.86
CA ALA A 314 -13.29 -8.96 7.28
C ALA A 314 -14.74 -8.97 7.80
N PRO A 315 -15.73 -8.54 7.02
CA PRO A 315 -17.13 -8.45 7.47
C PRO A 315 -17.69 -9.81 7.92
N TYR A 316 -17.20 -10.90 7.36
CA TYR A 316 -17.57 -12.25 7.77
C TYR A 316 -17.18 -12.55 9.22
N LEU A 317 -15.98 -12.16 9.66
CA LEU A 317 -15.58 -12.34 11.06
C LEU A 317 -16.45 -11.52 12.01
N MET A 318 -16.75 -10.28 11.63
CA MET A 318 -17.55 -9.38 12.43
C MET A 318 -19.00 -9.90 12.59
N SER A 319 -19.64 -10.33 11.51
CA SER A 319 -21.01 -10.84 11.53
C SER A 319 -21.17 -12.17 12.32
N HIS A 320 -20.07 -12.92 12.49
CA HIS A 320 -20.05 -14.19 13.25
C HIS A 320 -19.47 -14.01 14.67
N ASN A 321 -19.34 -12.79 15.19
CA ASN A 321 -18.74 -12.48 16.49
C ASN A 321 -17.36 -13.14 16.70
N ARG A 322 -16.51 -13.06 15.66
CA ARG A 322 -15.13 -13.60 15.67
C ARG A 322 -14.07 -12.53 15.47
N GLY A 323 -14.42 -11.25 15.62
CA GLY A 323 -13.47 -10.14 15.48
C GLY A 323 -12.24 -10.28 16.38
N ASP A 324 -12.40 -10.76 17.61
CA ASP A 324 -11.30 -10.97 18.56
C ASP A 324 -10.29 -12.05 18.11
N TYR A 325 -10.64 -12.86 17.13
CA TYR A 325 -9.79 -13.89 16.52
C TYR A 325 -9.20 -13.43 15.16
N ALA A 326 -9.34 -12.14 14.82
CA ALA A 326 -8.67 -11.58 13.63
C ALA A 326 -7.15 -11.60 13.80
N ASP A 327 -6.43 -11.93 12.73
CA ASP A 327 -4.96 -11.98 12.76
C ASP A 327 -4.37 -10.55 12.75
N PRO A 328 -3.65 -10.13 13.79
CA PRO A 328 -3.03 -8.80 13.83
C PRO A 328 -1.68 -8.72 13.11
N CYS A 329 -1.11 -9.84 12.65
CA CYS A 329 0.27 -9.91 12.15
C CYS A 329 0.54 -8.98 10.97
N SER A 330 -0.38 -8.86 10.03
CA SER A 330 -0.22 -7.97 8.87
C SER A 330 -0.05 -6.50 9.32
N LEU A 331 -0.88 -6.02 10.24
CA LEU A 331 -0.78 -4.65 10.76
C LEU A 331 0.43 -4.46 11.68
N ILE A 332 0.79 -5.47 12.48
CA ILE A 332 2.02 -5.47 13.29
C ILE A 332 3.26 -5.37 12.40
N ARG A 333 3.30 -6.11 11.27
CA ARG A 333 4.37 -5.96 10.27
C ARG A 333 4.41 -4.57 9.65
N ALA A 334 3.24 -3.97 9.36
CA ALA A 334 3.15 -2.59 8.88
C ALA A 334 3.73 -1.58 9.89
N MET A 335 3.51 -1.79 11.20
CA MET A 335 4.17 -1.00 12.25
C MET A 335 5.70 -1.18 12.23
N GLY A 336 6.19 -2.39 11.95
CA GLY A 336 7.62 -2.63 11.76
C GLY A 336 8.20 -1.83 10.60
N GLU A 337 7.51 -1.79 9.46
CA GLU A 337 7.91 -0.97 8.30
C GLU A 337 7.89 0.53 8.65
N MET A 338 6.87 0.99 9.38
CA MET A 338 6.79 2.35 9.86
C MET A 338 7.99 2.70 10.76
N MET A 339 8.31 1.86 11.73
CA MET A 339 9.47 2.08 12.63
C MET A 339 10.77 2.18 11.83
N ALA A 340 11.00 1.29 10.86
CA ALA A 340 12.18 1.37 10.00
C ALA A 340 12.22 2.65 9.16
N HIS A 341 11.07 3.09 8.66
CA HIS A 341 10.95 4.31 7.85
C HIS A 341 11.32 5.57 8.63
N ILE A 342 10.95 5.62 9.90
CA ILE A 342 11.28 6.77 10.79
C ILE A 342 12.60 6.63 11.53
N GLY A 343 13.45 5.67 11.14
CA GLY A 343 14.83 5.56 11.61
C GLY A 343 15.09 4.49 12.68
N PHE A 344 14.08 3.70 13.08
CA PHE A 344 14.22 2.61 14.07
C PHE A 344 14.29 1.23 13.41
N GLY A 345 15.23 1.04 12.49
CA GLY A 345 15.40 -0.20 11.76
C GLY A 345 15.80 -1.41 12.61
N ASP A 346 16.48 -1.19 13.71
CA ASP A 346 16.81 -2.19 14.73
C ASP A 346 15.55 -2.75 15.41
N ARG A 347 14.57 -1.89 15.71
CA ARG A 347 13.27 -2.29 16.28
C ARG A 347 12.45 -3.12 15.29
N LYS A 348 12.47 -2.76 14.00
CA LYS A 348 11.87 -3.60 12.95
C LYS A 348 12.52 -4.97 12.90
N LYS A 349 13.85 -5.04 12.98
CA LYS A 349 14.57 -6.33 12.95
C LYS A 349 14.16 -7.22 14.12
N LEU A 350 14.19 -6.67 15.35
CA LEU A 350 13.77 -7.38 16.56
C LEU A 350 12.32 -7.88 16.44
N LEU A 351 11.40 -7.03 15.95
CA LEU A 351 10.01 -7.41 15.73
C LEU A 351 9.88 -8.55 14.70
N SER A 352 10.64 -8.49 13.60
CA SER A 352 10.62 -9.53 12.58
C SER A 352 11.12 -10.85 13.13
N ASP A 353 12.24 -10.85 13.87
CA ASP A 353 12.80 -12.04 14.51
C ASP A 353 11.79 -12.66 15.51
N ALA A 354 11.13 -11.83 16.33
CA ALA A 354 10.10 -12.31 17.27
C ALA A 354 8.86 -12.87 16.55
N LEU A 355 8.40 -12.22 15.48
CA LEU A 355 7.28 -12.73 14.68
C LEU A 355 7.62 -14.07 14.03
N ASP A 356 8.83 -14.25 13.50
CA ASP A 356 9.26 -15.51 12.89
C ASP A 356 9.32 -16.65 13.95
N ILE A 357 9.75 -16.34 15.17
CA ILE A 357 9.67 -17.29 16.29
C ILE A 357 8.21 -17.66 16.56
N CYS A 358 7.33 -16.69 16.71
CA CYS A 358 5.94 -16.93 17.08
C CYS A 358 5.13 -17.63 15.98
N THR A 359 5.38 -17.31 14.70
CA THR A 359 4.53 -17.77 13.57
C THR A 359 5.12 -18.95 12.82
N VAL A 360 6.44 -19.14 12.84
CA VAL A 360 7.13 -20.19 12.07
C VAL A 360 7.77 -21.22 12.98
N THR A 361 8.62 -20.80 13.94
CA THR A 361 9.50 -21.71 14.69
C THR A 361 8.81 -22.36 15.86
N GLU A 362 8.32 -21.60 16.84
CA GLU A 362 7.69 -22.13 18.06
C GLU A 362 6.22 -22.44 17.89
N ARG A 363 5.46 -21.52 17.28
CA ARG A 363 4.02 -21.65 17.00
C ARG A 363 3.20 -22.09 18.21
N ARG A 364 3.50 -21.56 19.40
CA ARG A 364 2.77 -21.93 20.63
C ARG A 364 1.32 -21.51 20.60
N LEU A 365 1.04 -20.35 19.99
CA LEU A 365 -0.28 -19.82 19.76
C LEU A 365 -0.46 -19.52 18.28
N VAL A 366 -1.49 -20.07 17.67
CA VAL A 366 -1.79 -19.90 16.23
C VAL A 366 -3.12 -19.19 16.08
N VAL A 367 -3.12 -18.04 15.43
CA VAL A 367 -4.34 -17.34 15.05
C VAL A 367 -4.92 -18.01 13.81
N THR A 368 -6.11 -18.58 13.93
CA THR A 368 -6.78 -19.31 12.84
C THR A 368 -8.03 -18.62 12.32
N THR A 369 -8.35 -17.44 12.86
CA THR A 369 -9.64 -16.74 12.65
C THR A 369 -10.87 -17.52 13.13
N GLN A 370 -10.65 -18.64 13.82
CA GLN A 370 -11.67 -19.49 14.43
C GLN A 370 -11.54 -19.45 15.97
N ARG A 371 -12.61 -19.78 16.68
CA ARG A 371 -12.64 -19.73 18.16
C ARG A 371 -11.71 -20.75 18.82
N GLU A 372 -11.34 -21.79 18.10
CA GLU A 372 -10.40 -22.83 18.54
C GLU A 372 -8.93 -22.36 18.46
N GLY A 373 -8.67 -21.29 17.71
CA GLY A 373 -7.35 -20.66 17.64
C GLY A 373 -7.11 -19.64 18.74
N ALA A 374 -5.94 -19.05 18.73
CA ALA A 374 -5.60 -17.95 19.63
C ALA A 374 -6.38 -16.69 19.26
N SER A 375 -6.78 -15.92 20.27
CA SER A 375 -7.27 -14.56 20.04
C SER A 375 -6.12 -13.61 19.65
N ALA A 376 -6.45 -12.51 18.99
CA ALA A 376 -5.49 -11.45 18.68
C ALA A 376 -4.74 -10.96 19.92
N ALA A 377 -5.43 -10.82 21.05
CA ALA A 377 -4.83 -10.39 22.32
C ALA A 377 -3.84 -11.41 22.87
N ALA A 378 -4.24 -12.70 22.95
CA ALA A 378 -3.37 -13.75 23.46
C ALA A 378 -2.11 -13.93 22.59
N PHE A 379 -2.27 -13.87 21.26
CA PHE A 379 -1.12 -13.90 20.37
C PHE A 379 -0.19 -12.71 20.59
N THR A 380 -0.75 -11.52 20.79
CA THR A 380 0.07 -10.31 21.03
C THR A 380 0.81 -10.38 22.37
N ASP A 381 0.20 -10.94 23.43
CA ASP A 381 0.90 -11.20 24.70
C ASP A 381 2.11 -12.10 24.48
N TYR A 382 1.93 -13.22 23.77
CA TYR A 382 3.02 -14.13 23.42
C TYR A 382 4.12 -13.46 22.59
N LEU A 383 3.76 -12.60 21.63
CA LEU A 383 4.71 -11.83 20.82
C LEU A 383 5.53 -10.87 21.69
N ILE A 384 4.88 -10.11 22.57
CA ILE A 384 5.55 -9.17 23.48
C ILE A 384 6.49 -9.90 24.42
N ASP A 385 6.08 -11.02 24.99
CA ASP A 385 6.95 -11.85 25.83
C ASP A 385 8.16 -12.38 25.06
N THR A 386 7.98 -12.68 23.77
CA THR A 386 9.07 -13.11 22.89
C THR A 386 10.03 -11.96 22.59
N ILE A 387 9.53 -10.76 22.33
CA ILE A 387 10.35 -9.54 22.16
C ILE A 387 11.22 -9.32 23.40
N ARG A 388 10.64 -9.31 24.59
CA ARG A 388 11.36 -9.12 25.87
C ARG A 388 12.45 -10.17 26.09
N ARG A 389 12.17 -11.42 25.71
CA ARG A 389 13.13 -12.52 25.78
C ARG A 389 14.32 -12.35 24.83
N LEU A 390 14.12 -11.70 23.70
CA LEU A 390 15.19 -11.42 22.73
C LEU A 390 16.00 -10.18 23.09
N GLU A 391 15.46 -9.28 23.90
CA GLU A 391 16.20 -8.10 24.42
C GLU A 391 17.03 -8.39 25.67
N SER A 392 16.71 -9.47 26.41
CA SER A 392 17.42 -9.90 27.62
C SER A 392 18.69 -10.67 27.29
#